data_f2f235b51e37f15509974c1d72956274
#
_entry.id   f2f235b51e37f15509974c1d72956274
#
_cell.length_a   1.000
_cell.length_b   1.000
_cell.length_c   1.000
_cell.angle_alpha   90.00
_cell.angle_beta   90.00
_cell.angle_gamma   90.00
#
_symmetry.space_group_name_H-M   'P 1'
#
loop_
_entity.id
_entity.type
_entity.pdbx_description
1 polymer ?
#
loop_
_entity_poly.entity_id
_entity_poly.type
_entity_poly.pdbx_seq_one_letter_code
_entity_poly.pdbx_strand_id
1 'polypeptide(L)'
;MSHQKGFTLIELMIVVVIIGILASIAYPSYQDYVTQARRSEAMNALAEVRIEQEKWRASHNSFAATPGELGLSVETESGYYSLAIILDSATSNSSFSVTATPQNEQAEDDCGTFAVDRNGPTSGASGTYADLSCWGR
;
A
#
# COMPACT_ATOMS: atom_id res chain seq x y z
N MET A 1 31.51 49.20 17.34
CA MET A 1 31.22 48.07 18.26
C MET A 1 29.86 47.54 17.88
N SER A 2 29.80 46.34 17.29
CA SER A 2 28.57 45.67 16.94
C SER A 2 27.99 44.97 18.18
N HIS A 3 26.83 45.43 18.65
CA HIS A 3 26.11 44.74 19.70
C HIS A 3 25.55 43.43 19.14
N GLN A 4 26.13 42.29 19.47
CA GLN A 4 25.53 40.99 19.25
C GLN A 4 24.34 40.86 20.21
N LYS A 5 23.14 40.89 19.67
CA LYS A 5 21.92 40.59 20.42
C LYS A 5 21.76 39.06 20.50
N GLY A 6 21.93 38.51 21.70
CA GLY A 6 21.68 37.10 21.99
C GLY A 6 20.17 36.88 22.17
N PHE A 7 19.69 35.65 21.90
CA PHE A 7 18.31 35.23 22.20
C PHE A 7 18.09 35.18 23.71
N THR A 8 16.87 35.55 24.12
CA THR A 8 16.43 35.40 25.50
C THR A 8 15.91 33.99 25.75
N LEU A 9 16.01 33.51 26.99
CA LEU A 9 15.50 32.19 27.37
C LEU A 9 13.96 32.10 27.15
N ILE A 10 13.23 33.19 27.42
CA ILE A 10 11.78 33.23 27.22
C ILE A 10 11.40 33.11 25.72
N GLU A 11 12.17 33.73 24.85
CA GLU A 11 11.96 33.65 23.40
C GLU A 11 12.13 32.23 22.88
N LEU A 12 13.14 31.50 23.37
CA LEU A 12 13.32 30.09 23.05
C LEU A 12 12.18 29.24 23.58
N MET A 13 11.72 29.46 24.81
CA MET A 13 10.60 28.73 25.40
C MET A 13 9.31 28.90 24.61
N ILE A 14 8.98 30.11 24.15
CA ILE A 14 7.80 30.38 23.35
C ILE A 14 7.88 29.62 22.01
N VAL A 15 9.04 29.63 21.36
CA VAL A 15 9.24 28.94 20.08
C VAL A 15 9.02 27.42 20.24
N VAL A 16 9.59 26.81 21.28
CA VAL A 16 9.43 25.36 21.54
C VAL A 16 7.97 25.00 21.81
N VAL A 17 7.23 25.81 22.56
CA VAL A 17 5.80 25.62 22.83
C VAL A 17 5.00 25.69 21.53
N ILE A 18 5.24 26.67 20.67
CA ILE A 18 4.55 26.79 19.38
C ILE A 18 4.83 25.58 18.49
N ILE A 19 6.09 25.17 18.37
CA ILE A 19 6.49 23.98 17.59
C ILE A 19 5.78 22.73 18.15
N GLY A 20 5.76 22.55 19.48
CA GLY A 20 5.07 21.43 20.12
C GLY A 20 3.58 21.35 19.78
N ILE A 21 2.88 22.48 19.81
CA ILE A 21 1.46 22.56 19.45
C ILE A 21 1.24 22.22 17.96
N LEU A 22 2.05 22.79 17.07
CA LEU A 22 1.94 22.50 15.63
C LEU A 22 2.26 21.03 15.32
N ALA A 23 3.30 20.47 15.94
CA ALA A 23 3.69 19.08 15.76
C ALA A 23 2.60 18.11 16.24
N SER A 24 1.88 18.42 17.31
CA SER A 24 0.80 17.57 17.84
C SER A 24 -0.36 17.39 16.86
N ILE A 25 -0.60 18.35 15.98
CA ILE A 25 -1.64 18.30 14.96
C ILE A 25 -1.09 17.74 13.64
N ALA A 26 0.13 18.12 13.28
CA ALA A 26 0.73 17.75 12.00
C ALA A 26 1.14 16.27 11.94
N TYR A 27 1.60 15.70 13.06
CA TYR A 27 2.12 14.33 13.10
C TYR A 27 1.06 13.26 12.76
N PRO A 28 -0.14 13.23 13.40
CA PRO A 28 -1.15 12.23 13.05
C PRO A 28 -1.63 12.39 11.60
N SER A 29 -1.83 13.60 11.12
CA SER A 29 -2.23 13.86 9.73
C SER A 29 -1.19 13.37 8.72
N TYR A 30 0.10 13.49 9.04
CA TYR A 30 1.18 12.97 8.21
C TYR A 30 1.15 11.43 8.16
N GLN A 31 0.91 10.76 9.29
CA GLN A 31 0.81 9.29 9.35
C GLN A 31 -0.33 8.77 8.47
N ASP A 32 -1.50 9.38 8.53
CA ASP A 32 -2.65 9.02 7.69
C ASP A 32 -2.31 9.15 6.20
N TYR A 33 -1.65 10.24 5.82
CA TYR A 33 -1.21 10.46 4.45
C TYR A 33 -0.22 9.40 3.97
N VAL A 34 0.77 9.05 4.79
CA VAL A 34 1.76 8.00 4.48
C VAL A 34 1.08 6.64 4.31
N THR A 35 0.17 6.28 5.22
CA THR A 35 -0.60 5.03 5.14
C THR A 35 -1.40 4.96 3.84
N GLN A 36 -2.05 6.05 3.45
CA GLN A 36 -2.82 6.12 2.22
C GLN A 36 -1.93 6.06 0.96
N ALA A 37 -0.75 6.68 1.00
CA ALA A 37 0.22 6.57 -0.08
C ALA A 37 0.70 5.12 -0.29
N ARG A 38 0.99 4.40 0.79
CA ARG A 38 1.36 2.97 0.77
C ARG A 38 0.22 2.09 0.21
N ARG A 39 -1.05 2.36 0.58
CA ARG A 39 -2.22 1.68 -0.03
C ARG A 39 -2.28 1.90 -1.54
N SER A 40 -2.05 3.14 -1.98
CA SER A 40 -2.06 3.46 -3.42
C SER A 40 -0.96 2.72 -4.18
N GLU A 41 0.22 2.54 -3.58
CA GLU A 41 1.29 1.73 -4.14
C GLU A 41 0.88 0.26 -4.31
N ALA A 42 0.24 -0.34 -3.30
CA ALA A 42 -0.30 -1.69 -3.38
C ALA A 42 -1.34 -1.85 -4.50
N MET A 43 -2.26 -0.88 -4.62
CA MET A 43 -3.26 -0.89 -5.68
C MET A 43 -2.65 -0.81 -7.08
N ASN A 44 -1.61 0.00 -7.27
CA ASN A 44 -0.87 0.11 -8.52
C ASN A 44 -0.15 -1.19 -8.85
N ALA A 45 0.52 -1.81 -7.87
CA ALA A 45 1.19 -3.09 -8.05
C ALA A 45 0.19 -4.22 -8.41
N LEU A 46 -0.97 -4.26 -7.78
CA LEU A 46 -2.05 -5.20 -8.12
C LEU A 46 -2.57 -4.98 -9.56
N ALA A 47 -2.72 -3.73 -9.97
CA ALA A 47 -3.13 -3.40 -11.35
C ALA A 47 -2.08 -3.84 -12.37
N GLU A 48 -0.80 -3.64 -12.07
CA GLU A 48 0.31 -4.09 -12.91
C GLU A 48 0.32 -5.61 -13.07
N VAL A 49 0.21 -6.37 -11.97
CA VAL A 49 0.12 -7.84 -12.03
C VAL A 49 -1.04 -8.29 -12.91
N ARG A 50 -2.22 -7.65 -12.81
CA ARG A 50 -3.37 -7.99 -13.67
C ARG A 50 -3.07 -7.79 -15.16
N ILE A 51 -2.42 -6.68 -15.51
CA ILE A 51 -2.04 -6.39 -16.90
C ILE A 51 -1.05 -7.44 -17.41
N GLU A 52 -0.04 -7.75 -16.63
CA GLU A 52 0.97 -8.76 -17.02
C GLU A 52 0.37 -10.18 -17.09
N GLN A 53 -0.60 -10.52 -16.24
CA GLN A 53 -1.35 -11.78 -16.34
C GLN A 53 -2.11 -11.91 -17.67
N GLU A 54 -2.77 -10.88 -18.13
CA GLU A 54 -3.48 -10.91 -19.42
C GLU A 54 -2.48 -11.00 -20.61
N LYS A 55 -1.34 -10.32 -20.52
CA LYS A 55 -0.27 -10.47 -21.51
C LYS A 55 0.30 -11.89 -21.53
N TRP A 56 0.56 -12.46 -20.35
CA TRP A 56 1.03 -13.84 -20.21
C TRP A 56 0.04 -14.84 -20.85
N ARG A 57 -1.24 -14.65 -20.56
CA ARG A 57 -2.31 -15.50 -21.04
C ARG A 57 -2.44 -15.50 -22.57
N ALA A 58 -2.00 -14.42 -23.25
CA ALA A 58 -2.02 -14.33 -24.72
C ALA A 58 -1.07 -15.37 -25.39
N SER A 59 -0.03 -15.82 -24.69
CA SER A 59 0.96 -16.77 -25.19
C SER A 59 0.98 -18.13 -24.45
N HIS A 60 0.19 -18.25 -23.36
CA HIS A 60 0.16 -19.45 -22.50
C HIS A 60 -1.28 -19.95 -22.30
N ASN A 61 -1.43 -21.23 -22.02
CA ASN A 61 -2.75 -21.84 -21.80
C ASN A 61 -3.29 -21.64 -20.37
N SER A 62 -2.45 -21.15 -19.45
CA SER A 62 -2.79 -20.84 -18.06
C SER A 62 -2.27 -19.48 -17.66
N PHE A 63 -2.76 -18.94 -16.57
CA PHE A 63 -2.16 -17.75 -15.93
C PHE A 63 -0.87 -18.13 -15.22
N ALA A 64 0.01 -17.14 -14.99
CA ALA A 64 1.24 -17.33 -14.21
C ALA A 64 0.91 -17.57 -12.73
N ALA A 65 1.68 -18.44 -12.08
CA ALA A 65 1.48 -18.82 -10.68
C ALA A 65 2.19 -17.87 -9.71
N THR A 66 3.20 -17.15 -10.17
CA THR A 66 4.01 -16.24 -9.33
C THR A 66 4.27 -14.91 -10.02
N PRO A 67 4.44 -13.82 -9.26
CA PRO A 67 4.86 -12.53 -9.83
C PRO A 67 6.19 -12.63 -10.61
N GLY A 68 7.13 -13.49 -10.15
CA GLY A 68 8.43 -13.70 -10.79
C GLY A 68 8.33 -14.24 -12.22
N GLU A 69 7.34 -15.09 -12.53
CA GLU A 69 7.09 -15.55 -13.91
C GLU A 69 6.66 -14.41 -14.84
N LEU A 70 6.05 -13.38 -14.28
CA LEU A 70 5.65 -12.16 -15.00
C LEU A 70 6.79 -11.13 -15.09
N GLY A 71 7.96 -11.42 -14.50
CA GLY A 71 9.07 -10.48 -14.38
C GLY A 71 8.87 -9.38 -13.34
N LEU A 72 7.93 -9.58 -12.42
CA LEU A 72 7.58 -8.63 -11.37
C LEU A 72 8.17 -9.04 -10.00
N SER A 73 8.35 -8.06 -9.13
CA SER A 73 8.74 -8.30 -7.73
C SER A 73 7.61 -8.95 -6.95
N VAL A 74 7.97 -9.70 -5.90
CA VAL A 74 7.04 -10.24 -4.92
C VAL A 74 6.67 -9.24 -3.82
N GLU A 75 7.28 -8.06 -3.85
CA GLU A 75 7.02 -6.97 -2.91
C GLU A 75 6.85 -5.66 -3.67
N THR A 76 6.08 -4.74 -3.10
CA THR A 76 6.00 -3.37 -3.59
C THR A 76 7.35 -2.65 -3.45
N GLU A 77 7.57 -1.57 -4.19
CA GLU A 77 8.86 -0.86 -4.23
C GLU A 77 9.32 -0.39 -2.84
N SER A 78 8.39 0.08 -2.02
CA SER A 78 8.68 0.48 -0.64
C SER A 78 8.75 -0.68 0.38
N GLY A 79 8.40 -1.92 -0.03
CA GLY A 79 8.44 -3.11 0.82
C GLY A 79 7.34 -3.18 1.89
N TYR A 80 6.26 -2.41 1.76
CA TYR A 80 5.16 -2.41 2.72
C TYR A 80 4.03 -3.38 2.38
N TYR A 81 4.07 -4.00 1.21
CA TYR A 81 3.13 -5.05 0.81
C TYR A 81 3.85 -6.18 0.08
N SER A 82 3.47 -7.41 0.40
CA SER A 82 3.88 -8.60 -0.37
C SER A 82 2.79 -9.02 -1.33
N LEU A 83 3.18 -9.38 -2.55
CA LEU A 83 2.30 -9.76 -3.64
C LEU A 83 2.27 -11.29 -3.79
N ALA A 84 1.09 -11.86 -3.92
CA ALA A 84 0.90 -13.27 -4.21
C ALA A 84 -0.18 -13.48 -5.27
N ILE A 85 0.03 -14.46 -6.14
CA ILE A 85 -0.95 -14.90 -7.14
C ILE A 85 -1.57 -16.20 -6.65
N ILE A 86 -2.88 -16.29 -6.69
CA ILE A 86 -3.66 -17.47 -6.33
C ILE A 86 -4.40 -17.92 -7.58
N LEU A 87 -4.05 -19.10 -8.10
CA LEU A 87 -4.74 -19.69 -9.24
C LEU A 87 -5.93 -20.51 -8.78
N ASP A 88 -7.02 -20.44 -9.51
CA ASP A 88 -8.19 -21.24 -9.25
C ASP A 88 -8.06 -22.62 -9.90
N SER A 89 -7.69 -23.61 -9.09
CA SER A 89 -7.55 -24.99 -9.54
C SER A 89 -8.86 -25.63 -10.02
N ALA A 90 -10.00 -25.15 -9.53
CA ALA A 90 -11.33 -25.65 -9.95
C ALA A 90 -11.64 -25.26 -11.40
N THR A 91 -11.03 -24.21 -11.91
CA THR A 91 -11.21 -23.73 -13.30
C THR A 91 -10.02 -24.06 -14.19
N SER A 92 -9.19 -25.06 -13.82
CA SER A 92 -7.96 -25.45 -14.54
C SER A 92 -7.01 -24.27 -14.75
N ASN A 93 -6.85 -23.42 -13.74
CA ASN A 93 -6.01 -22.22 -13.76
C ASN A 93 -6.42 -21.18 -14.84
N SER A 94 -7.68 -21.19 -15.23
CA SER A 94 -8.25 -20.21 -16.17
C SER A 94 -8.76 -18.94 -15.46
N SER A 95 -8.68 -18.91 -14.14
CA SER A 95 -8.97 -17.74 -13.29
C SER A 95 -7.85 -17.55 -12.27
N PHE A 96 -7.67 -16.32 -11.82
CA PHE A 96 -6.70 -15.95 -10.79
C PHE A 96 -7.24 -14.86 -9.88
N SER A 97 -6.69 -14.79 -8.69
CA SER A 97 -6.73 -13.61 -7.85
C SER A 97 -5.31 -13.21 -7.43
N VAL A 98 -5.11 -11.93 -7.20
CA VAL A 98 -3.84 -11.39 -6.72
C VAL A 98 -4.09 -10.69 -5.39
N THR A 99 -3.24 -10.94 -4.42
CA THR A 99 -3.31 -10.30 -3.10
C THR A 99 -2.08 -9.45 -2.84
N ALA A 100 -2.28 -8.33 -2.17
CA ALA A 100 -1.25 -7.49 -1.58
C ALA A 100 -1.45 -7.50 -0.07
N THR A 101 -0.59 -8.23 0.64
CA THR A 101 -0.65 -8.39 2.10
C THR A 101 0.25 -7.35 2.75
N PRO A 102 -0.28 -6.52 3.67
CA PRO A 102 0.52 -5.50 4.33
C PRO A 102 1.58 -6.11 5.23
N GLN A 103 2.75 -5.47 5.28
CA GLN A 103 3.91 -5.85 6.07
C GLN A 103 4.43 -4.68 6.90
N ASN A 104 5.26 -4.99 7.88
CA ASN A 104 5.93 -4.01 8.73
C ASN A 104 4.90 -3.09 9.42
N GLU A 105 5.14 -1.81 9.44
CA GLU A 105 4.23 -0.82 10.04
C GLU A 105 2.84 -0.78 9.38
N GLN A 106 2.76 -1.18 8.09
CA GLN A 106 1.50 -1.22 7.37
C GLN A 106 0.59 -2.39 7.80
N ALA A 107 1.14 -3.39 8.51
CA ALA A 107 0.36 -4.52 9.02
C ALA A 107 -0.71 -4.10 10.06
N GLU A 108 -0.56 -2.93 10.67
CA GLU A 108 -1.53 -2.36 11.61
C GLU A 108 -2.66 -1.56 10.90
N ASP A 109 -2.62 -1.48 9.56
CA ASP A 109 -3.63 -0.78 8.78
C ASP A 109 -4.97 -1.52 8.79
N ASP A 110 -6.04 -0.82 9.17
CA ASP A 110 -7.41 -1.36 9.26
C ASP A 110 -7.92 -1.95 7.93
N CYS A 111 -7.40 -1.51 6.80
CA CYS A 111 -7.76 -2.04 5.48
C CYS A 111 -7.22 -3.45 5.21
N GLY A 112 -6.15 -3.87 5.88
CA GLY A 112 -5.59 -5.20 5.75
C GLY A 112 -5.14 -5.54 4.32
N THR A 113 -5.39 -6.78 3.90
CA THR A 113 -4.95 -7.32 2.60
C THR A 113 -5.85 -6.87 1.47
N PHE A 114 -5.28 -6.22 0.45
CA PHE A 114 -5.96 -5.89 -0.80
C PHE A 114 -5.98 -7.10 -1.74
N ALA A 115 -7.06 -7.28 -2.47
CA ALA A 115 -7.17 -8.35 -3.46
C ALA A 115 -7.88 -7.88 -4.73
N VAL A 116 -7.43 -8.40 -5.87
CA VAL A 116 -8.05 -8.20 -7.18
C VAL A 116 -8.21 -9.53 -7.89
N ASP A 117 -9.26 -9.65 -8.68
CA ASP A 117 -9.43 -10.72 -9.65
C ASP A 117 -9.41 -10.15 -11.09
N ARG A 118 -9.77 -10.95 -12.07
CA ARG A 118 -9.88 -10.50 -13.48
C ARG A 118 -10.87 -9.34 -13.67
N ASN A 119 -11.89 -9.25 -12.82
CA ASN A 119 -12.96 -8.26 -12.93
C ASN A 119 -12.61 -6.95 -12.21
N GLY A 120 -11.73 -7.00 -11.24
CA GLY A 120 -11.29 -5.84 -10.46
C GLY A 120 -11.10 -6.14 -8.97
N PRO A 121 -11.18 -5.10 -8.14
CA PRO A 121 -11.09 -5.25 -6.70
C PRO A 121 -12.14 -6.22 -6.15
N THR A 122 -11.73 -7.08 -5.22
CA THR A 122 -12.61 -8.02 -4.55
C THR A 122 -12.41 -7.95 -3.03
N SER A 123 -13.52 -7.96 -2.30
CA SER A 123 -13.50 -8.07 -0.83
C SER A 123 -13.42 -9.54 -0.36
N GLY A 124 -13.43 -10.49 -1.30
CA GLY A 124 -13.45 -11.93 -1.00
C GLY A 124 -14.76 -12.41 -0.39
N ALA A 125 -14.84 -13.72 -0.19
CA ALA A 125 -15.95 -14.32 0.54
C ALA A 125 -15.86 -13.93 2.02
N SER A 126 -16.93 -13.36 2.57
CA SER A 126 -17.03 -13.01 4.00
C SER A 126 -16.06 -11.94 4.51
N GLY A 127 -15.63 -11.00 3.65
CA GLY A 127 -14.78 -9.88 4.10
C GLY A 127 -13.35 -10.29 4.46
N THR A 128 -12.80 -11.31 3.78
CA THR A 128 -11.42 -11.76 3.99
C THR A 128 -10.39 -10.72 3.55
N TYR A 129 -10.75 -9.83 2.63
CA TYR A 129 -9.89 -8.80 2.06
C TYR A 129 -10.43 -7.40 2.33
N ALA A 130 -9.62 -6.41 2.04
CA ALA A 130 -9.95 -5.00 2.19
C ALA A 130 -11.33 -4.67 1.61
N ASP A 131 -12.14 -3.96 2.38
CA ASP A 131 -13.43 -3.47 1.92
C ASP A 131 -13.24 -2.52 0.72
N LEU A 132 -14.24 -2.48 -0.17
CA LEU A 132 -14.22 -1.62 -1.35
C LEU A 132 -14.10 -0.12 -0.99
N SER A 133 -14.50 0.28 0.21
CA SER A 133 -14.28 1.63 0.73
C SER A 133 -12.80 1.98 0.88
N CYS A 134 -11.93 0.99 1.07
CA CYS A 134 -10.47 1.18 1.15
C CYS A 134 -9.80 1.49 -0.19
N TRP A 135 -10.50 1.21 -1.31
CA TRP A 135 -9.94 1.31 -2.66
C TRP A 135 -10.02 2.71 -3.29
N GLY A 136 -10.82 3.57 -2.79
CA GLY A 136 -11.16 4.79 -3.52
C GLY A 136 -11.07 6.09 -2.74
N ARG A 137 -10.55 6.09 -1.53
CA ARG A 137 -10.57 7.34 -0.75
C ARG A 137 -9.42 7.43 0.24
#